data_5fe87224d83f0e00a989f08cb29d1f19
#
_entry.id   5fe87224d83f0e00a989f08cb29d1f19
#
_cell.length_a   1.000
_cell.length_b   1.000
_cell.length_c   1.000
_cell.angle_alpha   90.00
_cell.angle_beta   90.00
_cell.angle_gamma   90.00
#
_symmetry.space_group_name_H-M   'P 1'
#
loop_
_entity.id
_entity.type
_entity.pdbx_description
1 polymer ?
#
loop_
_entity_poly.entity_id
_entity_poly.type
_entity_poly.pdbx_seq_one_letter_code
_entity_poly.pdbx_strand_id
1 'polypeptide(L)'
;MSSRTDISRIPYDWPNKAWSQSIKLAGINWHYQLSQHANPNARVLVFIHGTGASAHSWAPIFHHLRQTYTVLAVDLPGHGFSVGAVKSQLRIEEISKHLKILFETIGYPEPHVLIGHSAGTNCALHLSLLLKKTPAAIIGFNPSLVNPLNSLLMFLSPLVHPLLTSNLTASILAASIPKTNLINALLDSTNSILSEVQRAPYRTLFKEQNHIYGSMNFMAATNIPELLAKSVHLETQFTFLVGKDDQWVPQSSLLPVLETHFPKATIHLEDGGHLFHEVNPQRSIEMIQQAIDQL
;
A
#
# COMPACT_ATOMS: atom_id res chain seq x y z
N MET A 1 -0.39 -28.34 -1.82
CA MET A 1 -0.52 -28.00 -0.38
C MET A 1 0.39 -26.84 -0.10
N SER A 2 -0.18 -25.68 0.24
CA SER A 2 0.59 -24.48 0.59
C SER A 2 1.08 -24.63 2.03
N SER A 3 2.40 -24.65 2.23
CA SER A 3 2.97 -24.67 3.58
C SER A 3 2.79 -23.30 4.23
N ARG A 4 2.13 -23.24 5.38
CA ARG A 4 2.18 -22.05 6.23
C ARG A 4 3.64 -21.77 6.56
N THR A 5 4.13 -20.59 6.20
CA THR A 5 5.48 -20.17 6.49
C THR A 5 5.56 -19.56 7.89
N ASP A 6 6.75 -19.57 8.44
CA ASP A 6 7.05 -19.17 9.81
C ASP A 6 6.79 -17.67 10.05
N ILE A 7 5.84 -17.35 10.92
CA ILE A 7 5.56 -15.98 11.40
C ILE A 7 6.40 -15.60 12.62
N SER A 8 7.38 -16.43 13.02
CA SER A 8 8.26 -16.18 14.18
C SER A 8 9.12 -14.93 14.04
N ARG A 9 9.40 -14.52 12.78
CA ARG A 9 10.16 -13.30 12.48
C ARG A 9 9.42 -12.01 12.79
N ILE A 10 8.09 -12.06 12.96
CA ILE A 10 7.28 -10.89 13.26
C ILE A 10 7.48 -10.55 14.74
N PRO A 11 7.88 -9.32 15.10
CA PRO A 11 8.03 -8.89 16.48
C PRO A 11 6.78 -9.20 17.32
N TYR A 12 6.97 -9.48 18.62
CA TYR A 12 5.84 -9.83 19.49
C TYR A 12 4.81 -8.69 19.58
N ASP A 13 5.29 -7.47 19.63
CA ASP A 13 4.54 -6.22 19.73
C ASP A 13 4.10 -5.64 18.36
N TRP A 14 4.25 -6.41 17.28
CA TRP A 14 3.85 -5.95 15.95
C TRP A 14 2.35 -5.66 15.87
N PRO A 15 1.95 -4.51 15.30
CA PRO A 15 0.54 -4.16 15.19
C PRO A 15 -0.30 -5.25 14.52
N ASN A 16 -1.39 -5.64 15.19
CA ASN A 16 -2.32 -6.67 14.71
C ASN A 16 -1.68 -8.07 14.47
N LYS A 17 -0.57 -8.40 15.14
CA LYS A 17 0.13 -9.69 14.99
C LYS A 17 -0.79 -10.90 15.16
N ALA A 18 -1.81 -10.82 16.02
CA ALA A 18 -2.74 -11.92 16.27
C ALA A 18 -3.49 -12.38 15.00
N TRP A 19 -3.60 -11.52 13.99
CA TRP A 19 -4.23 -11.81 12.69
C TRP A 19 -3.21 -12.08 11.58
N SER A 20 -1.92 -12.06 11.90
CA SER A 20 -0.85 -12.34 10.94
C SER A 20 -0.87 -13.77 10.46
N GLN A 21 -0.80 -13.95 9.18
CA GLN A 21 -0.70 -15.22 8.49
C GLN A 21 0.37 -15.14 7.42
N SER A 22 0.89 -16.30 7.02
CA SER A 22 1.84 -16.36 5.92
C SER A 22 1.62 -17.58 5.04
N ILE A 23 1.96 -17.43 3.75
CA ILE A 23 1.81 -18.46 2.75
C ILE A 23 2.94 -18.35 1.72
N LYS A 24 3.50 -19.48 1.30
CA LYS A 24 4.46 -19.49 0.19
C LYS A 24 3.75 -19.67 -1.13
N LEU A 25 3.86 -18.67 -2.01
CA LEU A 25 3.20 -18.66 -3.31
C LEU A 25 4.06 -17.96 -4.35
N ALA A 26 4.24 -18.57 -5.51
CA ALA A 26 5.02 -18.03 -6.64
C ALA A 26 6.46 -17.60 -6.27
N GLY A 27 7.11 -18.33 -5.36
CA GLY A 27 8.46 -18.01 -4.87
C GLY A 27 8.52 -16.95 -3.76
N ILE A 28 7.39 -16.30 -3.45
CA ILE A 28 7.27 -15.29 -2.41
C ILE A 28 6.70 -15.93 -1.14
N ASN A 29 7.32 -15.66 -0.01
CA ASN A 29 6.73 -15.92 1.30
C ASN A 29 5.89 -14.69 1.66
N TRP A 30 4.59 -14.76 1.39
CA TRP A 30 3.66 -13.69 1.67
C TRP A 30 3.37 -13.58 3.16
N HIS A 31 3.28 -12.37 3.65
CA HIS A 31 2.67 -12.01 4.91
C HIS A 31 1.41 -11.19 4.66
N TYR A 32 0.37 -11.47 5.43
CA TYR A 32 -0.87 -10.72 5.44
C TYR A 32 -1.54 -10.82 6.81
N GLN A 33 -2.40 -9.88 7.11
CA GLN A 33 -3.25 -9.89 8.29
C GLN A 33 -4.69 -10.11 7.83
N LEU A 34 -5.35 -11.14 8.36
CA LEU A 34 -6.72 -11.51 8.01
C LEU A 34 -7.56 -11.71 9.26
N SER A 35 -8.63 -10.93 9.37
CA SER A 35 -9.70 -11.15 10.34
C SER A 35 -10.99 -11.50 9.59
N GLN A 36 -11.33 -12.76 9.60
CA GLN A 36 -12.58 -13.24 9.03
C GLN A 36 -13.75 -12.89 9.97
N HIS A 37 -14.78 -12.26 9.45
CA HIS A 37 -16.01 -11.99 10.22
C HIS A 37 -16.83 -13.26 10.42
N ALA A 38 -17.55 -13.35 11.54
CA ALA A 38 -18.36 -14.54 11.86
C ALA A 38 -19.50 -14.78 10.85
N ASN A 39 -20.07 -13.72 10.29
CA ASN A 39 -21.02 -13.83 9.18
C ASN A 39 -20.24 -14.09 7.88
N PRO A 40 -20.43 -15.24 7.21
CA PRO A 40 -19.72 -15.58 5.97
C PRO A 40 -20.08 -14.66 4.78
N ASN A 41 -21.22 -13.93 4.86
CA ASN A 41 -21.67 -12.98 3.86
C ASN A 41 -21.16 -11.55 4.15
N ALA A 42 -20.34 -11.34 5.17
CA ALA A 42 -19.76 -10.03 5.44
C ALA A 42 -18.93 -9.56 4.26
N ARG A 43 -19.04 -8.28 3.91
CA ARG A 43 -18.24 -7.65 2.85
C ARG A 43 -16.75 -7.81 3.16
N VAL A 44 -15.97 -8.07 2.13
CA VAL A 44 -14.50 -8.23 2.23
C VAL A 44 -13.83 -6.91 1.86
N LEU A 45 -13.10 -6.34 2.81
CA LEU A 45 -12.30 -5.14 2.61
C LEU A 45 -10.82 -5.54 2.52
N VAL A 46 -10.14 -5.07 1.47
CA VAL A 46 -8.71 -5.33 1.28
C VAL A 46 -7.93 -4.02 1.35
N PHE A 47 -6.93 -4.00 2.22
CA PHE A 47 -6.05 -2.86 2.45
C PHE A 47 -4.68 -3.09 1.81
N ILE A 48 -4.23 -2.13 0.99
CA ILE A 48 -2.97 -2.16 0.25
C ILE A 48 -2.16 -0.93 0.63
N HIS A 49 -1.02 -1.14 1.29
CA HIS A 49 -0.15 -0.06 1.77
C HIS A 49 0.65 0.61 0.65
N GLY A 50 1.21 1.79 0.93
CA GLY A 50 2.11 2.52 0.05
C GLY A 50 3.57 2.05 0.11
N THR A 51 4.42 2.61 -0.75
CA THR A 51 5.86 2.33 -0.78
C THR A 51 6.49 2.61 0.59
N GLY A 52 7.35 1.69 1.05
CA GLY A 52 8.06 1.83 2.33
C GLY A 52 7.21 1.56 3.59
N ALA A 53 5.93 1.24 3.42
CA ALA A 53 5.05 0.81 4.51
C ALA A 53 4.85 -0.72 4.53
N SER A 54 3.90 -1.20 5.30
CA SER A 54 3.38 -2.58 5.33
C SER A 54 1.96 -2.58 5.88
N ALA A 55 1.36 -3.74 6.10
CA ALA A 55 0.02 -3.86 6.71
C ALA A 55 -0.13 -3.10 8.03
N HIS A 56 0.97 -2.80 8.74
CA HIS A 56 0.95 -2.05 10.00
C HIS A 56 0.35 -0.65 9.86
N SER A 57 0.51 0.01 8.70
CA SER A 57 -0.01 1.37 8.47
C SER A 57 -1.55 1.45 8.56
N TRP A 58 -2.20 0.33 8.42
CA TRP A 58 -3.65 0.18 8.52
C TRP A 58 -4.13 -0.31 9.89
N ALA A 59 -3.22 -0.52 10.86
CA ALA A 59 -3.54 -1.27 12.06
C ALA A 59 -4.72 -0.74 12.90
N PRO A 60 -4.86 0.57 13.18
CA PRO A 60 -6.02 1.08 13.92
C PRO A 60 -7.33 0.92 13.13
N ILE A 61 -7.27 1.17 11.82
CA ILE A 61 -8.41 1.09 10.89
C ILE A 61 -8.87 -0.37 10.76
N PHE A 62 -7.92 -1.29 10.55
CA PHE A 62 -8.15 -2.73 10.53
C PHE A 62 -8.85 -3.21 11.81
N HIS A 63 -8.31 -2.81 12.98
CA HIS A 63 -8.83 -3.22 14.28
C HIS A 63 -10.29 -2.79 14.49
N HIS A 64 -10.67 -1.62 14.00
CA HIS A 64 -12.04 -1.13 14.09
C HIS A 64 -12.96 -1.86 13.09
N LEU A 65 -12.60 -1.87 11.81
CA LEU A 65 -13.47 -2.35 10.73
C LEU A 65 -13.68 -3.87 10.75
N ARG A 66 -12.75 -4.65 11.32
CA ARG A 66 -12.92 -6.11 11.50
C ARG A 66 -14.12 -6.51 12.37
N GLN A 67 -14.69 -5.58 13.11
CA GLN A 67 -15.90 -5.83 13.90
C GLN A 67 -17.15 -5.97 13.04
N THR A 68 -17.13 -5.43 11.82
CA THR A 68 -18.27 -5.40 10.90
C THR A 68 -18.00 -6.13 9.58
N TYR A 69 -16.73 -6.21 9.18
CA TYR A 69 -16.31 -6.72 7.87
C TYR A 69 -15.28 -7.85 8.01
N THR A 70 -15.14 -8.66 6.98
CA THR A 70 -13.92 -9.44 6.79
C THR A 70 -12.84 -8.49 6.27
N VAL A 71 -11.71 -8.40 6.97
CA VAL A 71 -10.65 -7.43 6.66
C VAL A 71 -9.35 -8.17 6.37
N LEU A 72 -8.76 -7.84 5.24
CA LEU A 72 -7.46 -8.34 4.77
C LEU A 72 -6.52 -7.17 4.53
N ALA A 73 -5.36 -7.15 5.19
CA ALA A 73 -4.27 -6.22 4.91
C ALA A 73 -3.04 -7.01 4.49
N VAL A 74 -2.45 -6.68 3.34
CA VAL A 74 -1.34 -7.43 2.75
C VAL A 74 -0.03 -6.66 2.87
N ASP A 75 1.07 -7.37 3.09
CA ASP A 75 2.40 -6.84 2.80
C ASP A 75 2.72 -7.11 1.34
N LEU A 76 2.97 -6.07 0.56
CA LEU A 76 3.34 -6.20 -0.84
C LEU A 76 4.69 -6.93 -1.01
N PRO A 77 4.96 -7.60 -2.14
CA PRO A 77 6.23 -8.25 -2.40
C PRO A 77 7.42 -7.33 -2.14
N GLY A 78 8.39 -7.82 -1.37
CA GLY A 78 9.56 -7.03 -0.97
C GLY A 78 9.31 -6.01 0.13
N HIS A 79 8.10 -5.92 0.68
CA HIS A 79 7.77 -5.04 1.81
C HIS A 79 7.40 -5.86 3.05
N GLY A 80 7.55 -5.23 4.21
CA GLY A 80 7.18 -5.85 5.47
C GLY A 80 7.83 -7.21 5.66
N PHE A 81 7.01 -8.20 5.93
CA PHE A 81 7.43 -9.60 6.08
C PHE A 81 7.17 -10.46 4.83
N SER A 82 6.74 -9.85 3.72
CA SER A 82 6.64 -10.51 2.41
C SER A 82 8.01 -10.54 1.74
N VAL A 83 8.68 -11.70 1.74
CA VAL A 83 10.08 -11.86 1.31
C VAL A 83 10.23 -12.86 0.17
N GLY A 84 11.36 -12.80 -0.53
CA GLY A 84 11.71 -13.74 -1.60
C GLY A 84 11.30 -13.28 -3.00
N ALA A 85 10.70 -12.10 -3.16
CA ALA A 85 10.38 -11.54 -4.46
C ALA A 85 11.66 -11.18 -5.23
N VAL A 86 11.71 -11.54 -6.52
CA VAL A 86 12.76 -11.10 -7.44
C VAL A 86 12.38 -9.77 -8.09
N LYS A 87 13.37 -9.05 -8.66
CA LYS A 87 13.17 -7.70 -9.21
C LYS A 87 12.01 -7.59 -10.20
N SER A 88 11.85 -8.57 -11.08
CA SER A 88 10.75 -8.58 -12.06
C SER A 88 9.36 -8.65 -11.42
N GLN A 89 9.24 -9.23 -10.22
CA GLN A 89 8.00 -9.35 -9.45
C GLN A 89 7.64 -8.08 -8.66
N LEU A 90 8.49 -7.07 -8.66
CA LEU A 90 8.26 -5.79 -7.96
C LEU A 90 7.63 -4.72 -8.86
N ARG A 91 7.26 -5.05 -10.09
CA ARG A 91 6.48 -4.20 -10.98
C ARG A 91 5.00 -4.30 -10.63
N ILE A 92 4.26 -3.20 -10.79
CA ILE A 92 2.85 -3.12 -10.41
C ILE A 92 1.99 -4.21 -11.09
N GLU A 93 2.29 -4.50 -12.36
CA GLU A 93 1.57 -5.51 -13.15
C GLU A 93 1.75 -6.90 -12.55
N GLU A 94 2.98 -7.24 -12.14
CA GLU A 94 3.30 -8.54 -11.55
C GLU A 94 2.80 -8.63 -10.12
N ILE A 95 2.94 -7.58 -9.32
CA ILE A 95 2.37 -7.49 -7.97
C ILE A 95 0.86 -7.76 -8.03
N SER A 96 0.14 -7.11 -8.93
CA SER A 96 -1.31 -7.26 -9.05
C SER A 96 -1.73 -8.67 -9.50
N LYS A 97 -0.98 -9.29 -10.42
CA LYS A 97 -1.19 -10.71 -10.79
C LYS A 97 -1.00 -11.64 -9.58
N HIS A 98 0.06 -11.40 -8.81
CA HIS A 98 0.34 -12.21 -7.63
C HIS A 98 -0.66 -11.97 -6.50
N LEU A 99 -1.15 -10.73 -6.31
CA LEU A 99 -2.24 -10.43 -5.37
C LEU A 99 -3.52 -11.18 -5.74
N LYS A 100 -3.89 -11.20 -7.03
CA LYS A 100 -5.04 -11.98 -7.51
C LYS A 100 -4.89 -13.46 -7.15
N ILE A 101 -3.72 -14.06 -7.46
CA ILE A 101 -3.46 -15.47 -7.12
C ILE A 101 -3.49 -15.69 -5.60
N LEU A 102 -2.94 -14.77 -4.82
CA LEU A 102 -2.99 -14.80 -3.36
C LEU A 102 -4.44 -14.84 -2.89
N PHE A 103 -5.28 -13.91 -3.35
CA PHE A 103 -6.69 -13.82 -2.93
C PHE A 103 -7.49 -15.07 -3.33
N GLU A 104 -7.27 -15.61 -4.53
CA GLU A 104 -7.85 -16.89 -4.95
C GLU A 104 -7.41 -18.04 -4.02
N THR A 105 -6.13 -18.08 -3.65
CA THR A 105 -5.56 -19.16 -2.82
C THR A 105 -6.05 -19.11 -1.38
N ILE A 106 -6.22 -17.92 -0.81
CA ILE A 106 -6.69 -17.75 0.58
C ILE A 106 -8.23 -17.69 0.70
N GLY A 107 -8.96 -17.85 -0.41
CA GLY A 107 -10.42 -17.97 -0.43
C GLY A 107 -11.19 -16.64 -0.56
N TYR A 108 -10.53 -15.56 -0.99
CA TYR A 108 -11.15 -14.23 -1.17
C TYR A 108 -10.91 -13.68 -2.59
N PRO A 109 -11.34 -14.40 -3.65
CA PRO A 109 -11.04 -14.01 -5.04
C PRO A 109 -11.75 -12.73 -5.50
N GLU A 110 -12.81 -12.34 -4.80
CA GLU A 110 -13.66 -11.20 -5.17
C GLU A 110 -13.80 -10.23 -3.98
N PRO A 111 -12.79 -9.40 -3.71
CA PRO A 111 -12.89 -8.36 -2.68
C PRO A 111 -14.02 -7.39 -3.00
N HIS A 112 -14.77 -6.99 -1.97
CA HIS A 112 -15.89 -6.07 -2.14
C HIS A 112 -15.40 -4.64 -2.32
N VAL A 113 -14.41 -4.22 -1.53
CA VAL A 113 -13.77 -2.91 -1.60
C VAL A 113 -12.25 -3.07 -1.54
N LEU A 114 -11.55 -2.36 -2.42
CA LEU A 114 -10.10 -2.19 -2.35
C LEU A 114 -9.77 -0.81 -1.78
N ILE A 115 -8.92 -0.78 -0.77
CA ILE A 115 -8.49 0.43 -0.08
C ILE A 115 -6.98 0.52 -0.22
N GLY A 116 -6.50 1.56 -0.91
CA GLY A 116 -5.09 1.76 -1.19
C GLY A 116 -4.55 3.06 -0.62
N HIS A 117 -3.30 3.05 -0.18
CA HIS A 117 -2.57 4.26 0.15
C HIS A 117 -1.45 4.49 -0.85
N SER A 118 -1.30 5.72 -1.34
CA SER A 118 -0.19 6.10 -2.23
C SER A 118 -0.06 5.12 -3.42
N ALA A 119 1.09 4.48 -3.62
CA ALA A 119 1.29 3.45 -4.63
C ALA A 119 0.42 2.19 -4.44
N GLY A 120 -0.12 1.95 -3.25
CA GLY A 120 -1.12 0.90 -2.99
C GLY A 120 -2.44 1.16 -3.71
N THR A 121 -2.82 2.43 -3.94
CA THR A 121 -3.95 2.77 -4.80
C THR A 121 -3.69 2.35 -6.25
N ASN A 122 -2.47 2.53 -6.74
CA ASN A 122 -2.09 2.09 -8.09
C ASN A 122 -2.20 0.56 -8.23
N CYS A 123 -1.81 -0.18 -7.17
CA CYS A 123 -2.03 -1.63 -7.11
C CYS A 123 -3.53 -1.97 -7.11
N ALA A 124 -4.36 -1.26 -6.35
CA ALA A 124 -5.81 -1.48 -6.31
C ALA A 124 -6.45 -1.27 -7.69
N LEU A 125 -6.08 -0.19 -8.39
CA LEU A 125 -6.53 0.08 -9.76
C LEU A 125 -6.13 -1.03 -10.72
N HIS A 126 -4.83 -1.39 -10.75
CA HIS A 126 -4.34 -2.42 -11.67
C HIS A 126 -4.92 -3.81 -11.35
N LEU A 127 -5.03 -4.15 -10.06
CA LEU A 127 -5.66 -5.40 -9.62
C LEU A 127 -7.12 -5.50 -10.10
N SER A 128 -7.88 -4.40 -9.99
CA SER A 128 -9.29 -4.36 -10.43
C SER A 128 -9.47 -4.68 -11.91
N LEU A 129 -8.48 -4.35 -12.75
CA LEU A 129 -8.47 -4.71 -14.18
C LEU A 129 -8.29 -6.23 -14.42
N LEU A 130 -7.79 -6.96 -13.41
CA LEU A 130 -7.48 -8.39 -13.50
C LEU A 130 -8.53 -9.29 -12.84
N LEU A 131 -9.35 -8.73 -11.95
CA LEU A 131 -10.38 -9.48 -11.23
C LEU A 131 -11.52 -9.86 -12.17
N LYS A 132 -12.14 -11.03 -11.91
CA LYS A 132 -13.32 -11.48 -12.67
C LYS A 132 -14.55 -10.60 -12.41
N LYS A 133 -14.69 -10.16 -11.15
CA LYS A 133 -15.71 -9.21 -10.72
C LYS A 133 -15.01 -7.95 -10.21
N THR A 134 -15.33 -6.83 -10.81
CA THR A 134 -14.83 -5.52 -10.38
C THR A 134 -15.30 -5.25 -8.95
N PRO A 135 -14.45 -4.77 -8.05
CA PRO A 135 -14.86 -4.34 -6.70
C PRO A 135 -15.96 -3.28 -6.78
N ALA A 136 -16.88 -3.27 -5.83
CA ALA A 136 -17.93 -2.26 -5.78
C ALA A 136 -17.35 -0.85 -5.58
N ALA A 137 -16.25 -0.73 -4.82
CA ALA A 137 -15.53 0.53 -4.69
C ALA A 137 -14.01 0.36 -4.63
N ILE A 138 -13.31 1.43 -5.04
CA ILE A 138 -11.89 1.66 -4.79
C ILE A 138 -11.76 2.95 -4.00
N ILE A 139 -11.14 2.86 -2.82
CA ILE A 139 -10.89 4.01 -1.94
C ILE A 139 -9.38 4.27 -1.93
N GLY A 140 -8.96 5.44 -2.41
CA GLY A 140 -7.55 5.82 -2.50
C GLY A 140 -7.20 6.94 -1.51
N PHE A 141 -6.25 6.68 -0.64
CA PHE A 141 -5.66 7.66 0.27
C PHE A 141 -4.39 8.21 -0.35
N ASN A 142 -4.34 9.51 -0.60
CA ASN A 142 -3.19 10.20 -1.25
C ASN A 142 -2.63 9.39 -2.44
N PRO A 143 -3.45 9.06 -3.46
CA PRO A 143 -3.05 8.14 -4.52
C PRO A 143 -1.85 8.67 -5.30
N SER A 144 -0.83 7.83 -5.50
CA SER A 144 0.41 8.20 -6.22
C SER A 144 0.19 8.15 -7.75
N LEU A 145 -0.71 8.99 -8.25
CA LEU A 145 -1.11 9.05 -9.67
C LEU A 145 -0.42 10.18 -10.43
N VAL A 146 0.55 10.84 -9.80
CA VAL A 146 1.42 11.85 -10.41
C VAL A 146 2.87 11.43 -10.27
N ASN A 147 3.72 11.83 -11.21
CA ASN A 147 5.15 11.58 -11.09
C ASN A 147 5.75 12.47 -10.00
N PRO A 148 6.31 11.91 -8.92
CA PRO A 148 6.81 12.69 -7.78
C PRO A 148 8.12 13.43 -8.08
N LEU A 149 8.75 13.18 -9.23
CA LEU A 149 10.09 13.67 -9.53
C LEU A 149 10.06 14.93 -10.37
N ASN A 150 10.78 15.95 -9.91
CA ASN A 150 11.20 17.09 -10.73
C ASN A 150 11.90 16.57 -11.99
N SER A 151 11.65 17.23 -13.13
CA SER A 151 12.14 16.83 -14.46
C SER A 151 13.65 16.55 -14.52
N LEU A 152 14.47 17.20 -13.71
CA LEU A 152 15.92 17.00 -13.65
C LEU A 152 16.30 15.61 -13.08
N LEU A 153 15.63 15.15 -12.02
CA LEU A 153 15.87 13.82 -11.44
C LEU A 153 15.39 12.71 -12.37
N MET A 154 14.34 12.94 -13.13
CA MET A 154 13.91 12.01 -14.19
C MET A 154 14.96 11.89 -15.30
N PHE A 155 15.64 12.97 -15.67
CA PHE A 155 16.68 12.96 -16.72
C PHE A 155 17.91 12.17 -16.30
N LEU A 156 18.29 12.21 -15.02
CA LEU A 156 19.42 11.45 -14.46
C LEU A 156 19.07 10.01 -14.09
N SER A 157 17.76 9.68 -14.07
CA SER A 157 17.28 8.38 -13.58
C SER A 157 17.87 7.16 -14.31
N PRO A 158 18.06 7.13 -15.64
CA PRO A 158 18.62 5.95 -16.33
C PRO A 158 20.04 5.59 -15.88
N LEU A 159 20.85 6.57 -15.46
CA LEU A 159 22.23 6.36 -15.03
C LEU A 159 22.33 6.01 -13.54
N VAL A 160 21.52 6.63 -12.71
CA VAL A 160 21.59 6.52 -11.24
C VAL A 160 20.67 5.41 -10.70
N HIS A 161 19.56 5.17 -11.40
CA HIS A 161 18.53 4.21 -10.99
C HIS A 161 19.06 2.77 -10.77
N PRO A 162 19.87 2.15 -11.63
CA PRO A 162 20.36 0.80 -11.41
C PRO A 162 21.24 0.67 -10.15
N LEU A 163 22.00 1.73 -9.82
CA LEU A 163 22.80 1.78 -8.60
C LEU A 163 21.92 1.91 -7.37
N LEU A 164 20.99 2.87 -7.37
CA LEU A 164 20.08 3.11 -6.25
C LEU A 164 19.19 1.91 -5.95
N THR A 165 18.75 1.17 -6.97
CA THR A 165 17.86 0.00 -6.81
C THR A 165 18.62 -1.32 -6.66
N SER A 166 19.93 -1.29 -6.39
CA SER A 166 20.75 -2.49 -6.24
C SER A 166 20.65 -3.12 -4.86
N ASN A 167 20.88 -4.43 -4.79
CA ASN A 167 20.98 -5.15 -3.52
C ASN A 167 22.11 -4.61 -2.63
N LEU A 168 23.22 -4.17 -3.25
CA LEU A 168 24.36 -3.61 -2.52
C LEU A 168 23.95 -2.30 -1.82
N THR A 169 23.29 -1.40 -2.53
CA THR A 169 22.78 -0.15 -1.95
C THR A 169 21.79 -0.42 -0.82
N ALA A 170 20.86 -1.35 -1.01
CA ALA A 170 19.91 -1.75 0.03
C ALA A 170 20.61 -2.32 1.27
N SER A 171 21.69 -3.12 1.10
CA SER A 171 22.51 -3.65 2.21
C SER A 171 23.23 -2.54 2.97
N ILE A 172 23.84 -1.59 2.26
CA ILE A 172 24.54 -0.45 2.87
C ILE A 172 23.55 0.42 3.65
N LEU A 173 22.38 0.70 3.09
CA LEU A 173 21.34 1.47 3.76
C LEU A 173 20.82 0.73 5.00
N ALA A 174 20.52 -0.56 4.92
CA ALA A 174 20.07 -1.35 6.07
C ALA A 174 21.07 -1.33 7.23
N ALA A 175 22.36 -1.37 6.95
CA ALA A 175 23.43 -1.29 7.95
C ALA A 175 23.63 0.12 8.52
N SER A 176 23.33 1.16 7.73
CA SER A 176 23.59 2.56 8.09
C SER A 176 22.39 3.23 8.78
N ILE A 177 21.18 2.92 8.33
CA ILE A 177 19.91 3.53 8.81
C ILE A 177 19.77 3.48 10.34
N PRO A 178 20.03 2.34 11.04
CA PRO A 178 19.90 2.28 12.50
C PRO A 178 20.80 3.25 13.27
N LYS A 179 21.86 3.74 12.62
CA LYS A 179 22.85 4.67 13.21
C LYS A 179 22.58 6.13 12.87
N THR A 180 21.50 6.42 12.17
CA THR A 180 21.16 7.74 11.66
C THR A 180 19.73 8.10 12.00
N ASN A 181 19.35 9.37 11.81
CA ASN A 181 17.97 9.83 11.93
C ASN A 181 17.21 9.78 10.58
N LEU A 182 17.73 9.03 9.59
CA LEU A 182 17.24 9.07 8.21
C LEU A 182 15.76 8.71 8.09
N ILE A 183 15.30 7.68 8.83
CA ILE A 183 13.89 7.26 8.75
C ILE A 183 12.96 8.30 9.38
N ASN A 184 13.35 8.91 10.49
CA ASN A 184 12.53 9.98 11.04
C ASN A 184 12.47 11.18 10.08
N ALA A 185 13.59 11.57 9.48
CA ALA A 185 13.63 12.63 8.47
C ALA A 185 12.77 12.29 7.24
N LEU A 186 12.77 11.02 6.79
CA LEU A 186 11.92 10.54 5.71
C LEU A 186 10.43 10.65 6.09
N LEU A 187 10.05 10.23 7.28
CA LEU A 187 8.68 10.33 7.78
C LEU A 187 8.26 11.79 7.97
N ASP A 188 9.15 12.65 8.48
CA ASP A 188 8.88 14.09 8.63
C ASP A 188 8.65 14.76 7.28
N SER A 189 9.36 14.33 6.22
CA SER A 189 9.18 14.86 4.86
C SER A 189 7.80 14.57 4.26
N THR A 190 7.03 13.65 4.82
CA THR A 190 5.63 13.40 4.44
C THR A 190 4.67 14.48 4.95
N ASN A 191 5.16 15.42 5.75
CA ASN A 191 4.37 16.42 6.48
C ASN A 191 3.26 15.80 7.36
N SER A 192 3.55 14.63 7.94
CA SER A 192 2.63 13.89 8.81
C SER A 192 3.21 13.77 10.21
N ILE A 193 2.45 14.23 11.22
CA ILE A 193 2.89 14.24 12.62
C ILE A 193 2.63 12.87 13.25
N LEU A 194 3.52 11.90 12.97
CA LEU A 194 3.45 10.57 13.55
C LEU A 194 3.99 10.55 14.98
N SER A 195 3.29 9.85 15.89
CA SER A 195 3.77 9.52 17.23
C SER A 195 4.92 8.51 17.19
N GLU A 196 5.67 8.37 18.28
CA GLU A 196 6.75 7.39 18.40
C GLU A 196 6.26 5.94 18.19
N VAL A 197 5.05 5.63 18.63
CA VAL A 197 4.43 4.30 18.43
C VAL A 197 4.19 4.03 16.92
N GLN A 198 3.78 5.03 16.16
CA GLN A 198 3.58 4.91 14.72
C GLN A 198 4.89 4.87 13.93
N ARG A 199 5.95 5.53 14.42
CA ARG A 199 7.29 5.53 13.81
C ARG A 199 8.06 4.22 14.02
N ALA A 200 7.82 3.54 15.15
CA ALA A 200 8.57 2.35 15.53
C ALA A 200 8.52 1.21 14.51
N PRO A 201 7.38 0.83 13.91
CA PRO A 201 7.30 -0.16 12.85
C PRO A 201 8.17 0.21 11.63
N TYR A 202 8.15 1.46 11.18
CA TYR A 202 8.99 1.92 10.08
C TYR A 202 10.47 1.74 10.38
N ARG A 203 10.94 2.16 11.58
CA ARG A 203 12.32 1.95 11.99
C ARG A 203 12.71 0.47 12.05
N THR A 204 11.76 -0.42 12.35
CA THR A 204 11.99 -1.88 12.33
C THR A 204 12.12 -2.38 10.90
N LEU A 205 11.23 -2.00 10.00
CA LEU A 205 11.24 -2.45 8.62
C LEU A 205 12.47 -1.96 7.84
N PHE A 206 12.88 -0.72 8.05
CA PHE A 206 14.04 -0.14 7.36
C PHE A 206 15.41 -0.63 7.90
N LYS A 207 15.44 -1.59 8.82
CA LYS A 207 16.63 -2.40 9.14
C LYS A 207 16.78 -3.59 8.21
N GLU A 208 15.71 -3.96 7.50
CA GLU A 208 15.66 -5.14 6.66
C GLU A 208 16.01 -4.79 5.21
N GLN A 209 17.10 -5.38 4.70
CA GLN A 209 17.56 -5.19 3.31
C GLN A 209 16.45 -5.44 2.29
N ASN A 210 15.67 -6.53 2.49
CA ASN A 210 14.58 -6.91 1.60
C ASN A 210 13.52 -5.79 1.50
N HIS A 211 13.17 -5.17 2.63
CA HIS A 211 12.18 -4.09 2.67
C HIS A 211 12.67 -2.84 1.92
N ILE A 212 13.94 -2.45 2.12
CA ILE A 212 14.55 -1.32 1.41
C ILE A 212 14.62 -1.61 -0.09
N TYR A 213 15.12 -2.79 -0.47
CA TYR A 213 15.24 -3.20 -1.86
C TYR A 213 13.87 -3.23 -2.56
N GLY A 214 12.87 -3.83 -1.91
CA GLY A 214 11.51 -3.90 -2.41
C GLY A 214 10.90 -2.52 -2.62
N SER A 215 11.00 -1.64 -1.63
CA SER A 215 10.46 -0.27 -1.67
C SER A 215 11.08 0.55 -2.82
N MET A 216 12.41 0.50 -2.96
CA MET A 216 13.11 1.25 -4.01
C MET A 216 12.74 0.76 -5.42
N ASN A 217 12.64 -0.57 -5.62
CA ASN A 217 12.33 -1.14 -6.92
C ASN A 217 10.84 -1.00 -7.29
N PHE A 218 9.94 -1.04 -6.31
CA PHE A 218 8.51 -0.83 -6.52
C PHE A 218 8.21 0.62 -6.96
N MET A 219 8.76 1.59 -6.25
CA MET A 219 8.58 3.02 -6.58
C MET A 219 9.04 3.35 -8.00
N ALA A 220 10.12 2.70 -8.44
CA ALA A 220 10.76 2.95 -9.72
C ALA A 220 10.06 2.32 -10.93
N ALA A 221 9.08 1.44 -10.72
CA ALA A 221 8.57 0.54 -11.76
C ALA A 221 7.14 0.86 -12.24
N THR A 222 6.51 1.95 -11.78
CA THR A 222 5.10 2.25 -12.10
C THR A 222 4.98 3.10 -13.37
N ASN A 223 4.26 2.60 -14.38
CA ASN A 223 3.86 3.37 -15.57
C ASN A 223 2.49 4.03 -15.32
N ILE A 224 2.50 5.23 -14.72
CA ILE A 224 1.28 5.96 -14.34
C ILE A 224 0.39 6.29 -15.56
N PRO A 225 0.90 6.82 -16.70
CA PRO A 225 0.06 7.12 -17.86
C PRO A 225 -0.71 5.92 -18.38
N GLU A 226 -0.07 4.76 -18.46
CA GLU A 226 -0.71 3.52 -18.93
C GLU A 226 -1.78 3.04 -17.94
N LEU A 227 -1.48 3.12 -16.63
CA LEU A 227 -2.43 2.76 -15.59
C LEU A 227 -3.69 3.63 -15.66
N LEU A 228 -3.53 4.95 -15.75
CA LEU A 228 -4.64 5.90 -15.86
C LEU A 228 -5.49 5.61 -17.11
N ALA A 229 -4.86 5.45 -18.29
CA ALA A 229 -5.57 5.15 -19.53
C ALA A 229 -6.43 3.88 -19.46
N LYS A 230 -6.00 2.88 -18.70
CA LYS A 230 -6.78 1.65 -18.47
C LYS A 230 -7.85 1.81 -17.39
N SER A 231 -7.58 2.60 -16.37
CA SER A 231 -8.45 2.72 -15.19
C SER A 231 -9.75 3.48 -15.46
N VAL A 232 -9.81 4.32 -16.49
CA VAL A 232 -11.03 5.05 -16.89
C VAL A 232 -12.18 4.12 -17.33
N HIS A 233 -11.86 2.86 -17.66
CA HIS A 233 -12.84 1.85 -18.09
C HIS A 233 -13.36 0.98 -16.93
N LEU A 234 -12.88 1.19 -15.70
CA LEU A 234 -13.36 0.44 -14.54
C LEU A 234 -14.77 0.90 -14.14
N GLU A 235 -15.70 -0.03 -14.13
CA GLU A 235 -17.05 0.17 -13.63
C GLU A 235 -17.09 -0.06 -12.11
N THR A 236 -16.63 0.91 -11.34
CA THR A 236 -16.54 0.89 -9.87
C THR A 236 -16.75 2.29 -9.31
N GLN A 237 -17.16 2.40 -8.06
CA GLN A 237 -17.18 3.70 -7.39
C GLN A 237 -15.77 4.07 -6.93
N PHE A 238 -15.38 5.31 -7.21
CA PHE A 238 -14.10 5.85 -6.75
C PHE A 238 -14.31 6.87 -5.65
N THR A 239 -13.58 6.72 -4.56
CA THR A 239 -13.45 7.73 -3.51
C THR A 239 -11.98 8.01 -3.28
N PHE A 240 -11.59 9.27 -3.40
CA PHE A 240 -10.22 9.70 -3.14
C PHE A 240 -10.17 10.65 -1.95
N LEU A 241 -9.27 10.36 -1.03
CA LEU A 241 -9.03 11.13 0.18
C LEU A 241 -7.65 11.75 0.03
N VAL A 242 -7.60 13.07 -0.08
CA VAL A 242 -6.39 13.83 -0.43
C VAL A 242 -6.01 14.73 0.74
N GLY A 243 -4.82 14.54 1.28
CA GLY A 243 -4.26 15.38 2.33
C GLY A 243 -3.86 16.75 1.78
N LYS A 244 -4.38 17.82 2.38
CA LYS A 244 -4.12 19.21 1.95
C LYS A 244 -2.64 19.59 2.06
N ASP A 245 -1.94 18.99 3.04
CA ASP A 245 -0.55 19.29 3.37
C ASP A 245 0.43 18.24 2.85
N ASP A 246 -0.02 17.34 1.96
CA ASP A 246 0.83 16.29 1.40
C ASP A 246 1.96 16.89 0.56
N GLN A 247 3.21 16.66 0.99
CA GLN A 247 4.42 17.13 0.31
C GLN A 247 4.91 16.15 -0.77
N TRP A 248 4.49 14.86 -0.70
CA TRP A 248 4.93 13.84 -1.64
C TRP A 248 4.03 13.77 -2.86
N VAL A 249 2.73 13.95 -2.66
CA VAL A 249 1.70 13.98 -3.71
C VAL A 249 0.86 15.26 -3.52
N PRO A 250 1.40 16.42 -3.87
CA PRO A 250 0.70 17.69 -3.65
C PRO A 250 -0.66 17.73 -4.34
N GLN A 251 -1.69 18.17 -3.60
CA GLN A 251 -3.04 18.29 -4.12
C GLN A 251 -3.13 19.09 -5.43
N SER A 252 -2.31 20.12 -5.58
CA SER A 252 -2.26 20.95 -6.80
C SER A 252 -1.86 20.17 -8.05
N SER A 253 -1.08 19.10 -7.90
CA SER A 253 -0.69 18.22 -9.00
C SER A 253 -1.67 17.04 -9.16
N LEU A 254 -2.24 16.57 -8.06
CA LEU A 254 -3.09 15.38 -8.05
C LEU A 254 -4.51 15.67 -8.52
N LEU A 255 -5.14 16.75 -8.06
CA LEU A 255 -6.55 17.06 -8.36
C LEU A 255 -6.84 17.12 -9.86
N PRO A 256 -6.04 17.79 -10.71
CA PRO A 256 -6.30 17.80 -12.16
C PRO A 256 -6.27 16.40 -12.79
N VAL A 257 -5.43 15.49 -12.26
CA VAL A 257 -5.37 14.11 -12.73
C VAL A 257 -6.62 13.34 -12.33
N LEU A 258 -7.08 13.49 -11.08
CA LEU A 258 -8.30 12.84 -10.60
C LEU A 258 -9.54 13.33 -11.36
N GLU A 259 -9.68 14.63 -11.54
CA GLU A 259 -10.80 15.24 -12.28
C GLU A 259 -10.84 14.80 -13.74
N THR A 260 -9.66 14.66 -14.38
CA THR A 260 -9.56 14.24 -15.78
C THR A 260 -9.87 12.76 -15.97
N HIS A 261 -9.30 11.89 -15.12
CA HIS A 261 -9.38 10.44 -15.34
C HIS A 261 -10.51 9.75 -14.56
N PHE A 262 -11.02 10.41 -13.51
CA PHE A 262 -12.08 9.88 -12.64
C PHE A 262 -13.19 10.92 -12.39
N PRO A 263 -13.85 11.43 -13.45
CA PRO A 263 -14.77 12.57 -13.33
C PRO A 263 -16.02 12.30 -12.48
N LYS A 264 -16.29 11.03 -12.17
CA LYS A 264 -17.39 10.61 -11.30
C LYS A 264 -16.93 10.25 -9.88
N ALA A 265 -15.64 10.41 -9.58
CA ALA A 265 -15.13 10.09 -8.26
C ALA A 265 -15.59 11.10 -7.22
N THR A 266 -15.85 10.61 -6.00
CA THR A 266 -15.97 11.46 -4.83
C THR A 266 -14.58 11.82 -4.33
N ILE A 267 -14.27 13.10 -4.23
CA ILE A 267 -12.96 13.58 -3.76
C ILE A 267 -13.17 14.36 -2.46
N HIS A 268 -12.46 13.95 -1.41
CA HIS A 268 -12.44 14.63 -0.13
C HIS A 268 -11.06 15.22 0.13
N LEU A 269 -11.01 16.50 0.51
CA LEU A 269 -9.80 17.17 0.96
C LEU A 269 -9.76 17.12 2.49
N GLU A 270 -8.79 16.37 3.02
CA GLU A 270 -8.63 16.16 4.45
C GLU A 270 -7.41 16.92 4.99
N ASP A 271 -7.47 17.38 6.24
CA ASP A 271 -6.33 18.02 6.89
C ASP A 271 -5.25 16.98 7.20
N GLY A 272 -4.01 17.30 6.84
CA GLY A 272 -2.84 16.45 7.09
C GLY A 272 -1.98 16.16 5.86
N GLY A 273 -0.85 15.49 6.12
CA GLY A 273 0.16 15.15 5.11
C GLY A 273 -0.08 13.78 4.46
N HIS A 274 0.99 13.20 3.89
CA HIS A 274 0.92 11.95 3.11
C HIS A 274 0.40 10.74 3.90
N LEU A 275 0.65 10.69 5.22
CA LEU A 275 0.25 9.60 6.10
C LEU A 275 -0.94 9.98 7.02
N PHE A 276 -1.84 10.86 6.56
CA PHE A 276 -2.93 11.33 7.42
C PHE A 276 -3.84 10.19 7.91
N HIS A 277 -3.97 9.10 7.17
CA HIS A 277 -4.74 7.92 7.58
C HIS A 277 -4.17 7.24 8.83
N GLU A 278 -2.85 7.36 9.05
CA GLU A 278 -2.21 6.87 10.28
C GLU A 278 -2.34 7.89 11.42
N VAL A 279 -2.22 9.19 11.09
CA VAL A 279 -2.31 10.28 12.07
C VAL A 279 -3.72 10.41 12.63
N ASN A 280 -4.73 10.30 11.77
CA ASN A 280 -6.14 10.41 12.15
C ASN A 280 -6.94 9.18 11.68
N PRO A 281 -6.73 8.01 12.31
CA PRO A 281 -7.40 6.77 11.91
C PRO A 281 -8.91 6.83 12.10
N GLN A 282 -9.41 7.58 13.11
CA GLN A 282 -10.85 7.71 13.34
C GLN A 282 -11.53 8.39 12.16
N ARG A 283 -10.98 9.50 11.69
CA ARG A 283 -11.50 10.19 10.49
C ARG A 283 -11.46 9.31 9.26
N SER A 284 -10.37 8.56 9.10
CA SER A 284 -10.21 7.61 7.98
C SER A 284 -11.26 6.49 8.01
N ILE A 285 -11.59 5.98 9.20
CA ILE A 285 -12.65 4.99 9.41
C ILE A 285 -14.02 5.55 8.97
N GLU A 286 -14.36 6.76 9.44
CA GLU A 286 -15.60 7.43 9.09
C GLU A 286 -15.76 7.59 7.57
N MET A 287 -14.70 8.02 6.90
CA MET A 287 -14.70 8.21 5.44
C MET A 287 -14.83 6.89 4.68
N ILE A 288 -14.16 5.83 5.13
CA ILE A 288 -14.29 4.48 4.56
C ILE A 288 -15.72 3.99 4.73
N GLN A 289 -16.30 4.11 5.92
CA GLN A 289 -17.68 3.69 6.19
C GLN A 289 -18.67 4.47 5.34
N GLN A 290 -18.53 5.79 5.27
CA GLN A 290 -19.37 6.64 4.43
C GLN A 290 -19.31 6.22 2.95
N ALA A 291 -18.12 5.91 2.42
CA ALA A 291 -17.98 5.44 1.05
C ALA A 291 -18.63 4.06 0.84
N ILE A 292 -18.57 3.17 1.84
CA ILE A 292 -19.20 1.83 1.77
C ILE A 292 -20.74 1.93 1.89
N ASP A 293 -21.27 2.87 2.66
CA ASP A 293 -22.72 3.04 2.85
C ASP A 293 -23.42 3.60 1.60
N GLN A 294 -22.66 4.13 0.65
CA GLN A 294 -23.14 4.60 -0.65
C GLN A 294 -23.22 3.50 -1.73
N LEU A 295 -22.75 2.27 -1.43
CA LEU A 295 -22.81 1.10 -2.31
C LEU A 295 -24.13 0.36 -2.21
#